data_34a8e72d59aa0d92fec913c00e371772
#
_entry.id   34a8e72d59aa0d92fec913c00e371772
#
_cell.length_a   1.000
_cell.length_b   1.000
_cell.length_c   1.000
_cell.angle_alpha   90.00
_cell.angle_beta   90.00
_cell.angle_gamma   90.00
#
_symmetry.space_group_name_H-M   'P 1'
#
loop_
_entity.id
_entity.type
_entity.pdbx_description
1 polymer ?
#
loop_
_entity_poly.entity_id
_entity_poly.type
_entity_poly.pdbx_seq_one_letter_code
_entity_poly.pdbx_strand_id
1 'polypeptide(L)'
;MFEKLSNKQKGTLLAFIGVMIITPDALIIRSVSVETWDLLFYRSLLPGLALLVGYFVFFNHRALDDFKNIGLSGIINALLVLGANVTFVMALANTDVANALIMISLVPIIAAIFSFIFLNEKPEIITWFCSFGCLLAVIFIFYESYELNKYLGDFYGLLCAIFVGASLTVMRRSPEINFVPSYILGKLATAVLSAFFVSAFVIGTHDLLLISLMIITVGVSFVFISIAPQYISSPEVGIFFLLETSLGPLWVWLFIFEEPTQKTLIGGILIILLVFGHSYYMIKKENIDKVAL
;
A
#
# COMPACT_ATOMS: atom_id res chain seq x y z
N MET A 1 10.00 -25.53 4.85
CA MET A 1 10.69 -24.40 5.53
C MET A 1 9.67 -23.46 6.20
N PHE A 2 8.61 -23.08 5.51
CA PHE A 2 7.56 -22.17 6.02
C PHE A 2 6.83 -22.70 7.27
N GLU A 3 6.59 -24.00 7.37
CA GLU A 3 5.91 -24.63 8.52
C GLU A 3 6.69 -24.56 9.84
N LYS A 4 8.02 -24.39 9.78
CA LYS A 4 8.88 -24.28 10.97
C LYS A 4 8.99 -22.86 11.54
N LEU A 5 8.43 -21.85 10.84
CA LEU A 5 8.48 -20.46 11.28
C LEU A 5 7.37 -20.18 12.29
N SER A 6 7.66 -19.33 13.29
CA SER A 6 6.63 -18.78 14.17
C SER A 6 5.63 -17.91 13.38
N ASN A 7 4.42 -17.70 13.89
CA ASN A 7 3.44 -16.84 13.24
C ASN A 7 3.99 -15.45 12.96
N LYS A 8 4.71 -14.86 13.94
CA LYS A 8 5.34 -13.55 13.76
C LYS A 8 6.38 -13.56 12.63
N GLN A 9 7.22 -14.59 12.55
CA GLN A 9 8.20 -14.72 11.47
C GLN A 9 7.53 -14.87 10.09
N LYS A 10 6.41 -15.62 10.03
CA LYS A 10 5.62 -15.76 8.79
C LYS A 10 5.08 -14.42 8.32
N GLY A 11 4.39 -13.68 9.20
CA GLY A 11 3.83 -12.37 8.87
C GLY A 11 4.89 -11.35 8.46
N THR A 12 6.00 -11.29 9.20
CA THR A 12 7.14 -10.41 8.89
C THR A 12 7.75 -10.73 7.51
N LEU A 13 7.95 -12.02 7.21
CA LEU A 13 8.52 -12.45 5.94
C LEU A 13 7.57 -12.14 4.77
N LEU A 14 6.26 -12.38 4.95
CA LEU A 14 5.24 -12.07 3.93
C LEU A 14 5.17 -10.56 3.66
N ALA A 15 5.12 -9.74 4.70
CA ALA A 15 5.10 -8.29 4.55
C ALA A 15 6.37 -7.77 3.88
N PHE A 16 7.54 -8.25 4.29
CA PHE A 16 8.82 -7.86 3.71
C PHE A 16 8.91 -8.22 2.22
N ILE A 17 8.62 -9.48 1.85
CA ILE A 17 8.66 -9.93 0.45
C ILE A 17 7.66 -9.15 -0.38
N GLY A 18 6.42 -9.02 0.10
CA GLY A 18 5.36 -8.29 -0.60
C GLY A 18 5.78 -6.85 -0.90
N VAL A 19 6.25 -6.12 0.11
CA VAL A 19 6.64 -4.73 -0.09
C VAL A 19 7.93 -4.60 -0.92
N MET A 20 8.90 -5.48 -0.79
CA MET A 20 10.09 -5.45 -1.66
C MET A 20 9.73 -5.63 -3.14
N ILE A 21 8.77 -6.48 -3.45
CA ILE A 21 8.31 -6.71 -4.83
C ILE A 21 7.62 -5.46 -5.41
N ILE A 22 6.90 -4.66 -4.58
CA ILE A 22 6.18 -3.48 -5.07
C ILE A 22 7.09 -2.25 -5.23
N THR A 23 8.27 -2.19 -4.63
CA THR A 23 9.11 -0.98 -4.64
C THR A 23 9.36 -0.35 -6.02
N PRO A 24 9.46 -1.09 -7.17
CA PRO A 24 9.65 -0.47 -8.48
C PRO A 24 8.33 -0.01 -9.15
N ASP A 25 7.17 -0.17 -8.51
CA ASP A 25 5.87 0.16 -9.12
C ASP A 25 5.77 1.63 -9.56
N ALA A 26 6.22 2.57 -8.70
CA ALA A 26 6.23 3.99 -9.02
C ALA A 26 7.11 4.32 -10.23
N LEU A 27 8.26 3.64 -10.39
CA LEU A 27 9.12 3.78 -11.57
C LEU A 27 8.39 3.32 -12.83
N ILE A 28 7.70 2.16 -12.77
CA ILE A 28 6.96 1.65 -13.93
C ILE A 28 5.84 2.62 -14.32
N ILE A 29 5.08 3.16 -13.34
CA ILE A 29 4.04 4.17 -13.58
C ILE A 29 4.61 5.40 -14.29
N ARG A 30 5.77 5.91 -13.85
CA ARG A 30 6.42 7.07 -14.46
C ARG A 30 7.04 6.81 -15.83
N SER A 31 7.33 5.54 -16.14
CA SER A 31 7.92 5.14 -17.42
C SER A 31 6.90 4.90 -18.54
N VAL A 32 5.61 4.85 -18.20
CA VAL A 32 4.52 4.60 -19.16
C VAL A 32 4.02 5.93 -19.70
N SER A 33 3.75 5.99 -21.03
CA SER A 33 3.37 7.20 -21.76
C SER A 33 1.87 7.29 -22.07
N VAL A 34 1.02 6.56 -21.32
CA VAL A 34 -0.44 6.59 -21.48
C VAL A 34 -1.10 7.54 -20.49
N GLU A 35 -2.33 7.97 -20.78
CA GLU A 35 -3.13 8.79 -19.90
C GLU A 35 -3.43 8.12 -18.56
N THR A 36 -3.64 8.92 -17.52
CA THR A 36 -3.79 8.42 -16.13
C THR A 36 -4.92 7.40 -15.97
N TRP A 37 -6.06 7.60 -16.63
CA TRP A 37 -7.18 6.66 -16.56
C TRP A 37 -6.95 5.40 -17.36
N ASP A 38 -6.25 5.50 -18.49
CA ASP A 38 -5.86 4.36 -19.33
C ASP A 38 -4.85 3.49 -18.56
N LEU A 39 -3.85 4.13 -17.93
CA LEU A 39 -2.90 3.46 -17.04
C LEU A 39 -3.63 2.74 -15.89
N LEU A 40 -4.53 3.42 -15.19
CA LEU A 40 -5.28 2.85 -14.06
C LEU A 40 -6.11 1.64 -14.49
N PHE A 41 -6.71 1.70 -15.69
CA PHE A 41 -7.47 0.59 -16.27
C PHE A 41 -6.57 -0.65 -16.46
N TYR A 42 -5.49 -0.54 -17.23
CA TYR A 42 -4.63 -1.67 -17.54
C TYR A 42 -3.85 -2.17 -16.31
N ARG A 43 -3.37 -1.26 -15.45
CA ARG A 43 -2.69 -1.57 -14.18
C ARG A 43 -3.61 -2.32 -13.19
N SER A 44 -4.91 -2.18 -13.33
CA SER A 44 -5.87 -2.89 -12.49
C SER A 44 -6.38 -4.16 -13.16
N LEU A 45 -6.66 -4.10 -14.46
CA LEU A 45 -7.19 -5.22 -15.23
C LEU A 45 -6.19 -6.38 -15.34
N LEU A 46 -4.95 -6.10 -15.77
CA LEU A 46 -3.97 -7.17 -16.03
C LEU A 46 -3.60 -7.95 -14.76
N PRO A 47 -3.20 -7.31 -13.64
CA PRO A 47 -2.97 -8.04 -12.40
C PRO A 47 -4.25 -8.68 -11.84
N GLY A 48 -5.41 -8.01 -11.95
CA GLY A 48 -6.68 -8.54 -11.50
C GLY A 48 -7.07 -9.84 -12.19
N LEU A 49 -6.98 -9.86 -13.52
CA LEU A 49 -7.26 -11.07 -14.33
C LEU A 49 -6.20 -12.15 -14.12
N ALA A 50 -4.92 -11.80 -14.11
CA ALA A 50 -3.85 -12.76 -13.88
C ALA A 50 -3.98 -13.45 -12.51
N LEU A 51 -4.29 -12.68 -11.46
CA LEU A 51 -4.54 -13.23 -10.13
C LEU A 51 -5.82 -14.06 -10.10
N LEU A 52 -6.90 -13.62 -10.76
CA LEU A 52 -8.15 -14.39 -10.82
C LEU A 52 -7.90 -15.75 -11.45
N VAL A 53 -7.28 -15.78 -12.65
CA VAL A 53 -6.97 -17.02 -13.35
C VAL A 53 -6.03 -17.89 -12.51
N GLY A 54 -4.92 -17.30 -12.01
CA GLY A 54 -3.97 -18.02 -11.16
C GLY A 54 -4.64 -18.61 -9.92
N TYR A 55 -5.51 -17.83 -9.25
CA TYR A 55 -6.23 -18.30 -8.05
C TYR A 55 -7.11 -19.51 -8.35
N PHE A 56 -7.87 -19.50 -9.46
CA PHE A 56 -8.68 -20.65 -9.86
C PHE A 56 -7.85 -21.85 -10.29
N VAL A 57 -6.73 -21.65 -10.95
CA VAL A 57 -5.82 -22.73 -11.36
C VAL A 57 -5.18 -23.42 -10.14
N PHE A 58 -4.73 -22.65 -9.13
CA PHE A 58 -4.02 -23.20 -7.97
C PHE A 58 -4.97 -23.77 -6.91
N PHE A 59 -6.14 -23.13 -6.67
CA PHE A 59 -7.07 -23.50 -5.59
C PHE A 59 -8.31 -24.28 -6.07
N ASN A 60 -8.55 -24.34 -7.38
CA ASN A 60 -9.61 -25.11 -8.02
C ASN A 60 -10.97 -24.95 -7.30
N HIS A 61 -11.55 -26.04 -6.76
CA HIS A 61 -12.88 -26.01 -6.12
C HIS A 61 -12.95 -25.08 -4.89
N ARG A 62 -11.86 -24.92 -4.14
CA ARG A 62 -11.83 -24.02 -2.97
C ARG A 62 -11.91 -22.54 -3.37
N ALA A 63 -11.48 -22.20 -4.58
CA ALA A 63 -11.52 -20.81 -5.04
C ALA A 63 -12.93 -20.22 -4.98
N LEU A 64 -13.94 -20.93 -5.46
CA LEU A 64 -15.33 -20.46 -5.42
C LEU A 64 -15.84 -20.26 -4.00
N ASP A 65 -15.49 -21.16 -3.08
CA ASP A 65 -15.90 -21.04 -1.69
C ASP A 65 -15.22 -19.87 -1.00
N ASP A 66 -13.93 -19.62 -1.28
CA ASP A 66 -13.23 -18.45 -0.76
C ASP A 66 -13.88 -17.14 -1.23
N PHE A 67 -14.27 -17.04 -2.52
CA PHE A 67 -14.99 -15.86 -3.03
C PHE A 67 -16.38 -15.69 -2.39
N LYS A 68 -17.10 -16.76 -2.07
CA LYS A 68 -18.41 -16.69 -1.39
C LYS A 68 -18.26 -16.30 0.09
N ASN A 69 -17.18 -16.70 0.72
CA ASN A 69 -16.94 -16.55 2.16
C ASN A 69 -16.24 -15.26 2.55
N ILE A 70 -15.97 -14.32 1.61
CA ILE A 70 -15.35 -13.03 1.93
C ILE A 70 -16.21 -12.19 2.88
N GLY A 71 -17.54 -12.38 2.85
CA GLY A 71 -18.47 -11.63 3.70
C GLY A 71 -18.42 -10.12 3.52
N LEU A 72 -19.01 -9.40 4.48
CA LEU A 72 -19.01 -7.93 4.46
C LEU A 72 -17.60 -7.35 4.61
N SER A 73 -16.73 -7.95 5.43
CA SER A 73 -15.35 -7.51 5.61
C SER A 73 -14.57 -7.56 4.30
N GLY A 74 -14.76 -8.60 3.49
CA GLY A 74 -14.12 -8.71 2.18
C GLY A 74 -14.65 -7.68 1.18
N ILE A 75 -15.95 -7.38 1.19
CA ILE A 75 -16.53 -6.35 0.31
C ILE A 75 -15.99 -4.96 0.69
N ILE A 76 -15.97 -4.64 1.99
CA ILE A 76 -15.38 -3.38 2.48
C ILE A 76 -13.91 -3.28 2.05
N ASN A 77 -13.14 -4.36 2.24
CA ASN A 77 -11.74 -4.38 1.82
C ASN A 77 -11.58 -4.18 0.31
N ALA A 78 -12.43 -4.77 -0.53
CA ALA A 78 -12.41 -4.57 -1.98
C ALA A 78 -12.64 -3.10 -2.36
N LEU A 79 -13.57 -2.41 -1.70
CA LEU A 79 -13.81 -0.98 -1.89
C LEU A 79 -12.61 -0.13 -1.41
N LEU A 80 -11.98 -0.50 -0.30
CA LEU A 80 -10.77 0.18 0.19
C LEU A 80 -9.59 -0.01 -0.78
N VAL A 81 -9.43 -1.21 -1.35
CA VAL A 81 -8.44 -1.48 -2.39
C VAL A 81 -8.72 -0.65 -3.64
N LEU A 82 -9.97 -0.53 -4.08
CA LEU A 82 -10.36 0.35 -5.19
C LEU A 82 -9.95 1.80 -4.89
N GLY A 83 -10.33 2.32 -3.72
CA GLY A 83 -9.97 3.68 -3.30
C GLY A 83 -8.46 3.90 -3.26
N ALA A 84 -7.70 2.96 -2.69
CA ALA A 84 -6.25 3.02 -2.63
C ALA A 84 -5.61 3.03 -4.04
N ASN A 85 -6.08 2.18 -4.97
CA ASN A 85 -5.55 2.15 -6.33
C ASN A 85 -5.79 3.44 -7.09
N VAL A 86 -7.02 3.99 -7.02
CA VAL A 86 -7.36 5.25 -7.69
C VAL A 86 -6.52 6.38 -7.12
N THR A 87 -6.49 6.53 -5.79
CA THR A 87 -5.78 7.64 -5.14
C THR A 87 -4.27 7.53 -5.29
N PHE A 88 -3.70 6.33 -5.32
CA PHE A 88 -2.27 6.11 -5.58
C PHE A 88 -1.85 6.63 -6.97
N VAL A 89 -2.56 6.21 -8.02
CA VAL A 89 -2.23 6.62 -9.39
C VAL A 89 -2.48 8.12 -9.57
N MET A 90 -3.56 8.66 -9.00
CA MET A 90 -3.84 10.11 -9.02
C MET A 90 -2.78 10.91 -8.25
N ALA A 91 -2.24 10.38 -7.14
CA ALA A 91 -1.14 11.01 -6.43
C ALA A 91 0.09 11.13 -7.33
N LEU A 92 0.53 10.02 -7.91
CA LEU A 92 1.69 10.01 -8.80
C LEU A 92 1.50 10.85 -10.06
N ALA A 93 0.27 11.02 -10.55
CA ALA A 93 -0.02 11.87 -11.69
C ALA A 93 0.02 13.39 -11.38
N ASN A 94 -0.14 13.79 -10.10
CA ASN A 94 -0.32 15.18 -9.71
C ASN A 94 0.76 15.73 -8.76
N THR A 95 1.72 14.90 -8.29
CA THR A 95 2.87 15.35 -7.48
C THR A 95 4.11 14.54 -7.81
N ASP A 96 5.26 14.91 -7.25
CA ASP A 96 6.49 14.15 -7.39
C ASP A 96 6.37 12.79 -6.67
N VAL A 97 7.05 11.76 -7.20
CA VAL A 97 6.97 10.41 -6.63
C VAL A 97 7.39 10.39 -5.17
N ALA A 98 8.44 11.15 -4.81
CA ALA A 98 8.90 11.24 -3.43
C ALA A 98 7.80 11.78 -2.51
N ASN A 99 7.09 12.86 -2.89
CA ASN A 99 6.00 13.44 -2.11
C ASN A 99 4.85 12.45 -1.94
N ALA A 100 4.39 11.82 -3.03
CA ALA A 100 3.32 10.83 -2.97
C ALA A 100 3.65 9.68 -2.00
N LEU A 101 4.86 9.11 -2.10
CA LEU A 101 5.28 7.99 -1.25
C LEU A 101 5.53 8.41 0.20
N ILE A 102 5.98 9.66 0.46
CA ILE A 102 6.07 10.20 1.82
C ILE A 102 4.68 10.31 2.45
N MET A 103 3.65 10.74 1.72
CA MET A 103 2.28 10.72 2.26
C MET A 103 1.82 9.30 2.60
N ILE A 104 2.15 8.33 1.77
CA ILE A 104 1.82 6.91 2.01
C ILE A 104 2.58 6.34 3.20
N SER A 105 3.76 6.87 3.56
CA SER A 105 4.50 6.44 4.76
C SER A 105 3.74 6.66 6.07
N LEU A 106 2.63 7.39 6.06
CA LEU A 106 1.74 7.55 7.21
C LEU A 106 0.86 6.32 7.47
N VAL A 107 0.85 5.31 6.59
CA VAL A 107 0.05 4.09 6.75
C VAL A 107 0.15 3.45 8.13
N PRO A 108 1.34 3.27 8.77
CA PRO A 108 1.43 2.65 10.09
C PRO A 108 0.69 3.44 11.17
N ILE A 109 0.78 4.76 11.12
CA ILE A 109 0.10 5.65 12.10
C ILE A 109 -1.40 5.63 11.88
N ILE A 110 -1.85 5.69 10.62
CA ILE A 110 -3.27 5.61 10.28
C ILE A 110 -3.84 4.24 10.68
N ALA A 111 -3.10 3.14 10.42
CA ALA A 111 -3.48 1.81 10.86
C ALA A 111 -3.57 1.71 12.39
N ALA A 112 -2.67 2.35 13.16
CA ALA A 112 -2.74 2.39 14.61
C ALA A 112 -3.99 3.15 15.10
N ILE A 113 -4.32 4.29 14.50
CA ILE A 113 -5.54 5.05 14.82
C ILE A 113 -6.80 4.22 14.52
N PHE A 114 -6.87 3.56 13.37
CA PHE A 114 -8.01 2.71 13.02
C PHE A 114 -8.08 1.45 13.90
N SER A 115 -6.95 0.83 14.26
CA SER A 115 -6.94 -0.26 15.22
C SER A 115 -7.46 0.18 16.60
N PHE A 116 -7.15 1.39 17.04
CA PHE A 116 -7.73 1.95 18.25
C PHE A 116 -9.25 2.12 18.16
N ILE A 117 -9.75 2.71 17.07
CA ILE A 117 -11.18 3.01 16.90
C ILE A 117 -12.01 1.75 16.70
N PHE A 118 -11.54 0.81 15.87
CA PHE A 118 -12.33 -0.33 15.41
C PHE A 118 -12.01 -1.66 16.10
N LEU A 119 -10.80 -1.81 16.65
CA LEU A 119 -10.35 -3.02 17.33
C LEU A 119 -10.22 -2.82 18.86
N ASN A 120 -10.46 -1.60 19.37
CA ASN A 120 -10.25 -1.20 20.78
C ASN A 120 -8.81 -1.47 21.27
N GLU A 121 -7.84 -1.54 20.36
CA GLU A 121 -6.42 -1.58 20.72
C GLU A 121 -6.01 -0.18 21.20
N LYS A 122 -5.50 -0.05 22.44
CA LYS A 122 -5.11 1.27 23.00
C LYS A 122 -3.74 1.67 22.49
N PRO A 123 -3.63 2.79 21.72
CA PRO A 123 -2.32 3.26 21.28
C PRO A 123 -1.49 3.73 22.47
N GLU A 124 -0.22 3.45 22.42
CA GLU A 124 0.75 3.97 23.37
C GLU A 124 0.89 5.48 23.24
N ILE A 125 1.31 6.14 24.32
CA ILE A 125 1.56 7.60 24.32
C ILE A 125 2.59 7.99 23.23
N ILE A 126 3.56 7.12 22.95
CA ILE A 126 4.54 7.33 21.89
C ILE A 126 3.89 7.40 20.49
N THR A 127 2.80 6.67 20.26
CA THR A 127 2.03 6.71 19.01
C THR A 127 1.47 8.12 18.77
N TRP A 128 0.95 8.78 19.81
CA TRP A 128 0.43 10.13 19.72
C TRP A 128 1.52 11.16 19.43
N PHE A 129 2.68 11.05 20.09
CA PHE A 129 3.84 11.92 19.83
C PHE A 129 4.36 11.76 18.41
N CYS A 130 4.51 10.52 17.92
CA CYS A 130 4.93 10.25 16.56
C CYS A 130 3.90 10.75 15.55
N SER A 131 2.60 10.54 15.79
CA SER A 131 1.53 11.03 14.92
C SER A 131 1.54 12.55 14.79
N PHE A 132 1.76 13.26 15.91
CA PHE A 132 1.86 14.71 15.90
C PHE A 132 3.12 15.19 15.13
N GLY A 133 4.26 14.56 15.36
CA GLY A 133 5.50 14.86 14.61
C GLY A 133 5.35 14.61 13.10
N CYS A 134 4.72 13.51 12.71
CA CYS A 134 4.42 13.23 11.31
C CYS A 134 3.46 14.24 10.70
N LEU A 135 2.43 14.66 11.44
CA LEU A 135 1.50 15.70 10.99
C LEU A 135 2.22 17.02 10.70
N LEU A 136 3.15 17.44 11.56
CA LEU A 136 3.95 18.65 11.32
C LEU A 136 4.84 18.51 10.07
N ALA A 137 5.46 17.34 9.87
CA ALA A 137 6.28 17.08 8.69
C ALA A 137 5.43 17.06 7.40
N VAL A 138 4.23 16.47 7.44
CA VAL A 138 3.27 16.51 6.32
C VAL A 138 2.86 17.93 5.98
N ILE A 139 2.52 18.75 6.98
CA ILE A 139 2.18 20.17 6.77
C ILE A 139 3.33 20.92 6.12
N PHE A 140 4.58 20.66 6.53
CA PHE A 140 5.77 21.29 5.98
C PHE A 140 5.98 20.94 4.49
N ILE A 141 5.80 19.68 4.10
CA ILE A 141 5.90 19.23 2.70
C ILE A 141 4.72 19.79 1.89
N PHE A 142 3.49 19.68 2.44
CA PHE A 142 2.29 20.14 1.78
C PHE A 142 2.30 21.64 1.47
N TYR A 143 2.91 22.45 2.36
CA TYR A 143 3.06 23.88 2.13
C TYR A 143 3.92 24.17 0.89
N GLU A 144 5.01 23.44 0.67
CA GLU A 144 5.83 23.55 -0.54
C GLU A 144 5.06 23.11 -1.79
N SER A 145 4.36 21.97 -1.70
CA SER A 145 3.54 21.47 -2.81
C SER A 145 2.42 22.42 -3.17
N TYR A 146 1.86 23.15 -2.19
CA TYR A 146 0.86 24.19 -2.44
C TYR A 146 1.47 25.36 -3.24
N GLU A 147 2.66 25.85 -2.87
CA GLU A 147 3.37 26.88 -3.62
C GLU A 147 3.71 26.43 -5.05
N LEU A 148 4.01 25.13 -5.26
CA LEU A 148 4.30 24.53 -6.56
C LEU A 148 3.05 24.05 -7.33
N ASN A 149 1.85 24.29 -6.80
CA ASN A 149 0.57 23.82 -7.34
C ASN A 149 0.47 22.28 -7.49
N LYS A 150 1.15 21.53 -6.61
CA LYS A 150 1.17 20.04 -6.57
C LYS A 150 0.36 19.45 -5.41
N TYR A 151 -0.32 20.27 -4.62
CA TYR A 151 -1.05 19.88 -3.40
C TYR A 151 -2.14 18.82 -3.63
N LEU A 152 -2.72 18.76 -4.83
CA LEU A 152 -3.73 17.74 -5.17
C LEU A 152 -3.12 16.33 -5.15
N GLY A 153 -1.90 16.18 -5.64
CA GLY A 153 -1.21 14.89 -5.61
C GLY A 153 -0.90 14.44 -4.19
N ASP A 154 -0.43 15.35 -3.34
CA ASP A 154 -0.17 15.06 -1.92
C ASP A 154 -1.45 14.69 -1.18
N PHE A 155 -2.56 15.39 -1.47
CA PHE A 155 -3.87 15.06 -0.92
C PHE A 155 -4.32 13.63 -1.33
N TYR A 156 -4.16 13.27 -2.61
CA TYR A 156 -4.43 11.91 -3.05
C TYR A 156 -3.50 10.88 -2.38
N GLY A 157 -2.23 11.21 -2.16
CA GLY A 157 -1.29 10.36 -1.43
C GLY A 157 -1.74 10.09 0.01
N LEU A 158 -2.23 11.14 0.71
CA LEU A 158 -2.80 11.01 2.04
C LEU A 158 -4.08 10.15 2.04
N LEU A 159 -4.98 10.35 1.07
CA LEU A 159 -6.16 9.50 0.92
C LEU A 159 -5.78 8.04 0.67
N CYS A 160 -4.75 7.78 -0.15
CA CYS A 160 -4.22 6.45 -0.36
C CYS A 160 -3.76 5.81 0.96
N ALA A 161 -3.00 6.55 1.78
CA ALA A 161 -2.58 6.08 3.10
C ALA A 161 -3.76 5.73 4.01
N ILE A 162 -4.85 6.53 3.96
CA ILE A 162 -6.09 6.27 4.72
C ILE A 162 -6.74 4.96 4.24
N PHE A 163 -6.89 4.77 2.93
CA PHE A 163 -7.48 3.56 2.38
C PHE A 163 -6.65 2.32 2.68
N VAL A 164 -5.32 2.40 2.55
CA VAL A 164 -4.42 1.28 2.86
C VAL A 164 -4.46 0.94 4.35
N GLY A 165 -4.34 1.93 5.24
CA GLY A 165 -4.41 1.75 6.68
C GLY A 165 -5.75 1.14 7.14
N ALA A 166 -6.87 1.60 6.56
CA ALA A 166 -8.19 1.03 6.80
C ALA A 166 -8.27 -0.43 6.30
N SER A 167 -7.75 -0.71 5.11
CA SER A 167 -7.69 -2.06 4.53
C SER A 167 -6.93 -3.03 5.44
N LEU A 168 -5.73 -2.67 5.89
CA LEU A 168 -4.95 -3.47 6.84
C LEU A 168 -5.72 -3.73 8.15
N THR A 169 -6.46 -2.73 8.65
CA THR A 169 -7.26 -2.86 9.88
C THR A 169 -8.44 -3.80 9.69
N VAL A 170 -9.14 -3.75 8.53
CA VAL A 170 -10.22 -4.68 8.19
C VAL A 170 -9.70 -6.11 8.09
N MET A 171 -8.55 -6.30 7.43
CA MET A 171 -7.92 -7.63 7.35
C MET A 171 -7.52 -8.17 8.73
N ARG A 172 -7.00 -7.32 9.61
CA ARG A 172 -6.62 -7.69 10.98
C ARG A 172 -7.82 -8.04 11.86
N ARG A 173 -8.98 -7.38 11.62
CA ARG A 173 -10.22 -7.64 12.36
C ARG A 173 -10.80 -9.04 12.11
N SER A 174 -10.57 -9.58 10.92
CA SER A 174 -11.14 -10.86 10.47
C SER A 174 -10.04 -11.78 9.94
N PRO A 175 -9.10 -12.22 10.81
CA PRO A 175 -7.92 -12.98 10.38
C PRO A 175 -8.24 -14.37 9.82
N GLU A 176 -9.45 -14.87 10.06
CA GLU A 176 -9.98 -16.14 9.52
C GLU A 176 -10.38 -16.04 8.04
N ILE A 177 -10.58 -14.83 7.52
CA ILE A 177 -10.98 -14.62 6.12
C ILE A 177 -9.71 -14.57 5.23
N ASN A 178 -9.80 -15.27 4.10
CA ASN A 178 -8.82 -15.10 3.04
C ASN A 178 -9.15 -13.84 2.22
N PHE A 179 -8.33 -12.79 2.35
CA PHE A 179 -8.55 -11.51 1.68
C PHE A 179 -8.01 -11.44 0.24
N VAL A 180 -7.34 -12.49 -0.27
CA VAL A 180 -6.86 -12.50 -1.66
C VAL A 180 -8.01 -12.36 -2.67
N PRO A 181 -9.14 -13.06 -2.55
CA PRO A 181 -10.31 -12.83 -3.41
C PRO A 181 -10.84 -11.40 -3.33
N SER A 182 -10.87 -10.81 -2.15
CA SER A 182 -11.28 -9.42 -1.93
C SER A 182 -10.36 -8.44 -2.67
N TYR A 183 -9.04 -8.66 -2.63
CA TYR A 183 -8.08 -7.86 -3.37
C TYR A 183 -8.29 -7.97 -4.89
N ILE A 184 -8.52 -9.18 -5.41
CA ILE A 184 -8.85 -9.43 -6.83
C ILE A 184 -10.10 -8.63 -7.22
N LEU A 185 -11.17 -8.71 -6.40
CA LEU A 185 -12.39 -7.95 -6.66
C LEU A 185 -12.15 -6.44 -6.65
N GLY A 186 -11.36 -5.92 -5.72
CA GLY A 186 -10.99 -4.51 -5.66
C GLY A 186 -10.24 -4.07 -6.91
N LYS A 187 -9.30 -4.89 -7.42
CA LYS A 187 -8.59 -4.64 -8.68
C LYS A 187 -9.54 -4.60 -9.87
N LEU A 188 -10.40 -5.61 -10.01
CA LEU A 188 -11.37 -5.67 -11.11
C LEU A 188 -12.40 -4.54 -11.02
N ALA A 189 -12.87 -4.18 -9.83
CA ALA A 189 -13.75 -3.03 -9.61
C ALA A 189 -13.05 -1.71 -10.02
N THR A 190 -11.76 -1.55 -9.72
CA THR A 190 -10.98 -0.40 -10.19
C THR A 190 -10.89 -0.37 -11.71
N ALA A 191 -10.67 -1.51 -12.36
CA ALA A 191 -10.65 -1.60 -13.82
C ALA A 191 -12.01 -1.23 -14.43
N VAL A 192 -13.12 -1.72 -13.86
CA VAL A 192 -14.47 -1.37 -14.31
C VAL A 192 -14.74 0.12 -14.12
N LEU A 193 -14.38 0.71 -12.99
CA LEU A 193 -14.54 2.13 -12.73
C LEU A 193 -13.74 2.96 -13.74
N SER A 194 -12.45 2.63 -13.92
CA SER A 194 -11.59 3.40 -14.82
C SER A 194 -11.99 3.26 -16.29
N ALA A 195 -12.60 2.14 -16.70
CA ALA A 195 -13.09 1.93 -18.07
C ALA A 195 -14.09 3.00 -18.54
N PHE A 196 -14.82 3.65 -17.64
CA PHE A 196 -15.72 4.75 -17.97
C PHE A 196 -14.99 6.06 -18.35
N PHE A 197 -13.69 6.15 -18.02
CA PHE A 197 -12.87 7.34 -18.22
C PHE A 197 -11.71 7.09 -19.20
N VAL A 198 -11.56 5.88 -19.71
CA VAL A 198 -10.55 5.53 -20.70
C VAL A 198 -10.79 6.32 -21.98
N SER A 199 -9.75 6.99 -22.47
CA SER A 199 -9.79 7.79 -23.68
C SER A 199 -9.62 6.93 -24.94
N ALA A 200 -8.75 5.91 -24.86
CA ALA A 200 -8.53 4.96 -25.96
C ALA A 200 -8.10 3.60 -25.43
N PHE A 201 -8.81 2.54 -25.81
CA PHE A 201 -8.43 1.15 -25.47
C PHE A 201 -7.26 0.63 -26.33
N VAL A 202 -6.37 1.53 -26.74
CA VAL A 202 -5.18 1.21 -27.54
C VAL A 202 -3.95 1.59 -26.74
N ILE A 203 -3.06 0.62 -26.53
CA ILE A 203 -1.80 0.81 -25.82
C ILE A 203 -0.63 0.38 -26.70
N GLY A 204 0.45 1.14 -26.66
CA GLY A 204 1.69 0.79 -27.36
C GLY A 204 2.33 -0.48 -26.81
N THR A 205 3.04 -1.23 -27.62
CA THR A 205 3.67 -2.49 -27.22
C THR A 205 4.65 -2.29 -26.05
N HIS A 206 5.40 -1.20 -26.04
CA HIS A 206 6.33 -0.84 -24.97
C HIS A 206 5.58 -0.65 -23.64
N ASP A 207 4.52 0.17 -23.65
CA ASP A 207 3.74 0.45 -22.43
C ASP A 207 3.00 -0.79 -21.94
N LEU A 208 2.50 -1.63 -22.86
CA LEU A 208 1.89 -2.90 -22.50
C LEU A 208 2.88 -3.84 -21.80
N LEU A 209 4.13 -3.91 -22.26
CA LEU A 209 5.16 -4.71 -21.61
C LEU A 209 5.46 -4.19 -20.19
N LEU A 210 5.63 -2.87 -20.02
CA LEU A 210 5.86 -2.26 -18.70
C LEU A 210 4.69 -2.53 -17.76
N ILE A 211 3.46 -2.32 -18.22
CA ILE A 211 2.26 -2.58 -17.39
C ILE A 211 2.11 -4.08 -17.09
N SER A 212 2.52 -4.96 -18.00
CA SER A 212 2.51 -6.40 -17.74
C SER A 212 3.44 -6.81 -16.59
N LEU A 213 4.55 -6.08 -16.35
CA LEU A 213 5.39 -6.30 -15.18
C LEU A 213 4.64 -6.04 -13.88
N MET A 214 3.59 -5.20 -13.90
CA MET A 214 2.76 -4.91 -12.72
C MET A 214 1.92 -6.11 -12.29
N ILE A 215 1.80 -7.16 -13.10
CA ILE A 215 1.23 -8.44 -12.65
C ILE A 215 2.07 -9.00 -11.49
N ILE A 216 3.39 -8.84 -11.56
CA ILE A 216 4.30 -9.28 -10.50
C ILE A 216 4.41 -8.20 -9.43
N THR A 217 4.81 -6.97 -9.79
CA THR A 217 5.09 -5.91 -8.81
C THR A 217 3.88 -5.52 -7.99
N VAL A 218 2.70 -5.49 -8.56
CA VAL A 218 1.45 -5.15 -7.87
C VAL A 218 0.64 -6.40 -7.51
N GLY A 219 0.41 -7.29 -8.49
CA GLY A 219 -0.44 -8.47 -8.29
C GLY A 219 0.12 -9.40 -7.22
N VAL A 220 1.32 -9.96 -7.46
CA VAL A 220 1.94 -10.93 -6.54
C VAL A 220 2.27 -10.28 -5.19
N SER A 221 2.78 -9.04 -5.19
CA SER A 221 3.11 -8.32 -3.96
C SER A 221 1.93 -8.24 -3.00
N PHE A 222 0.77 -7.80 -3.49
CA PHE A 222 -0.41 -7.64 -2.64
C PHE A 222 -1.05 -8.97 -2.20
N VAL A 223 -0.79 -10.09 -2.86
CA VAL A 223 -1.13 -11.41 -2.31
C VAL A 223 -0.39 -11.62 -0.98
N PHE A 224 0.92 -11.37 -0.93
CA PHE A 224 1.70 -11.47 0.29
C PHE A 224 1.25 -10.46 1.35
N ILE A 225 1.03 -9.20 0.96
CA ILE A 225 0.57 -8.14 1.86
C ILE A 225 -0.82 -8.45 2.44
N SER A 226 -1.74 -9.04 1.66
CA SER A 226 -3.09 -9.39 2.12
C SER A 226 -3.11 -10.52 3.15
N ILE A 227 -2.08 -11.37 3.16
CA ILE A 227 -1.97 -12.50 4.10
C ILE A 227 -1.26 -12.08 5.40
N ALA A 228 -0.33 -11.11 5.33
CA ALA A 228 0.50 -10.71 6.46
C ALA A 228 -0.30 -10.28 7.72
N PRO A 229 -1.42 -9.52 7.64
CA PRO A 229 -2.21 -9.11 8.81
C PRO A 229 -2.86 -10.25 9.60
N GLN A 230 -2.94 -11.45 9.02
CA GLN A 230 -3.38 -12.65 9.75
C GLN A 230 -2.39 -13.05 10.85
N TYR A 231 -1.13 -12.69 10.71
CA TYR A 231 -0.03 -13.13 11.56
C TYR A 231 0.56 -12.03 12.43
N ILE A 232 0.56 -10.78 11.94
CA ILE A 232 1.12 -9.60 12.65
C ILE A 232 0.10 -8.46 12.66
N SER A 233 0.32 -7.46 13.51
CA SER A 233 -0.60 -6.32 13.62
C SER A 233 -0.59 -5.42 12.37
N SER A 234 -1.70 -4.68 12.15
CA SER A 234 -1.81 -3.76 11.00
C SER A 234 -0.71 -2.71 10.97
N PRO A 235 -0.33 -2.06 12.09
CA PRO A 235 0.80 -1.14 12.10
C PRO A 235 2.14 -1.81 11.76
N GLU A 236 2.37 -3.06 12.22
CA GLU A 236 3.59 -3.80 11.87
C GLU A 236 3.69 -4.06 10.36
N VAL A 237 2.59 -4.42 9.69
CA VAL A 237 2.57 -4.52 8.22
C VAL A 237 2.83 -3.16 7.59
N GLY A 238 2.21 -2.11 8.13
CA GLY A 238 2.39 -0.73 7.65
C GLY A 238 3.86 -0.26 7.64
N ILE A 239 4.68 -0.70 8.62
CA ILE A 239 6.10 -0.35 8.68
C ILE A 239 6.86 -0.76 7.41
N PHE A 240 6.52 -1.92 6.85
CA PHE A 240 7.21 -2.40 5.65
C PHE A 240 6.99 -1.48 4.46
N PHE A 241 5.88 -0.71 4.39
CA PHE A 241 5.68 0.31 3.35
C PHE A 241 6.73 1.44 3.37
N LEU A 242 7.47 1.61 4.48
CA LEU A 242 8.62 2.51 4.52
C LEU A 242 9.75 2.08 3.57
N LEU A 243 9.84 0.80 3.24
CA LEU A 243 10.78 0.31 2.21
C LEU A 243 10.38 0.86 0.84
N GLU A 244 9.09 0.85 0.51
CA GLU A 244 8.58 1.45 -0.73
C GLU A 244 8.81 2.96 -0.75
N THR A 245 8.54 3.66 0.38
CA THR A 245 8.79 5.10 0.51
C THR A 245 10.27 5.47 0.32
N SER A 246 11.18 4.60 0.76
CA SER A 246 12.62 4.84 0.64
C SER A 246 13.18 4.44 -0.72
N LEU A 247 12.79 3.25 -1.21
CA LEU A 247 13.34 2.67 -2.44
C LEU A 247 12.62 3.19 -3.70
N GLY A 248 11.32 3.51 -3.63
CA GLY A 248 10.55 4.01 -4.76
C GLY A 248 11.15 5.28 -5.39
N PRO A 249 11.37 6.37 -4.61
CA PRO A 249 12.03 7.57 -5.13
C PRO A 249 13.45 7.30 -5.62
N LEU A 250 14.20 6.38 -5.00
CA LEU A 250 15.55 6.01 -5.45
C LEU A 250 15.52 5.39 -6.85
N TRP A 251 14.56 4.47 -7.11
CA TRP A 251 14.39 3.90 -8.45
C TRP A 251 14.08 4.98 -9.48
N VAL A 252 13.17 5.89 -9.16
CA VAL A 252 12.75 6.97 -10.06
C VAL A 252 13.89 7.95 -10.30
N TRP A 253 14.64 8.33 -9.27
CA TRP A 253 15.82 9.19 -9.42
C TRP A 253 16.92 8.55 -10.27
N LEU A 254 17.22 7.28 -10.04
CA LEU A 254 18.29 6.58 -10.78
C LEU A 254 17.96 6.34 -12.25
N PHE A 255 16.69 6.10 -12.60
CA PHE A 255 16.29 5.71 -13.95
C PHE A 255 15.62 6.82 -14.77
N ILE A 256 14.96 7.78 -14.12
CA ILE A 256 14.21 8.87 -14.77
C ILE A 256 14.79 10.24 -14.43
N PHE A 257 15.70 10.32 -13.44
CA PHE A 257 16.34 11.57 -12.99
C PHE A 257 15.36 12.59 -12.37
N GLU A 258 14.24 12.15 -11.81
CA GLU A 258 13.32 12.97 -11.03
C GLU A 258 13.91 13.18 -9.62
N GLU A 259 14.52 14.33 -9.37
CA GLU A 259 15.14 14.65 -8.09
C GLU A 259 14.11 15.19 -7.09
N PRO A 260 14.03 14.62 -5.86
CA PRO A 260 13.17 15.16 -4.81
C PRO A 260 13.67 16.53 -4.33
N THR A 261 12.76 17.44 -3.97
CA THR A 261 13.14 18.75 -3.44
C THR A 261 13.83 18.62 -2.06
N GLN A 262 14.57 19.68 -1.65
CA GLN A 262 15.24 19.67 -0.34
C GLN A 262 14.24 19.57 0.82
N LYS A 263 13.08 20.24 0.74
CA LYS A 263 12.04 20.17 1.77
C LYS A 263 11.41 18.78 1.83
N THR A 264 11.17 18.16 0.67
CA THR A 264 10.72 16.78 0.56
C THR A 264 11.71 15.81 1.21
N LEU A 265 13.00 15.98 0.96
CA LEU A 265 14.04 15.14 1.60
C LEU A 265 14.05 15.32 3.12
N ILE A 266 14.03 16.56 3.62
CA ILE A 266 14.06 16.83 5.08
C ILE A 266 12.81 16.29 5.75
N GLY A 267 11.63 16.63 5.23
CA GLY A 267 10.35 16.15 5.78
C GLY A 267 10.18 14.64 5.69
N GLY A 268 10.61 14.04 4.58
CA GLY A 268 10.60 12.60 4.36
C GLY A 268 11.50 11.85 5.33
N ILE A 269 12.74 12.29 5.52
CA ILE A 269 13.67 11.72 6.49
C ILE A 269 13.07 11.80 7.91
N LEU A 270 12.48 12.95 8.27
CA LEU A 270 11.85 13.12 9.58
C LEU A 270 10.69 12.13 9.78
N ILE A 271 9.79 11.97 8.80
CA ILE A 271 8.67 11.01 8.87
C ILE A 271 9.21 9.59 8.99
N ILE A 272 10.18 9.19 8.15
CA ILE A 272 10.77 7.85 8.19
C ILE A 272 11.38 7.56 9.58
N LEU A 273 12.14 8.51 10.14
CA LEU A 273 12.74 8.36 11.46
C LEU A 273 11.68 8.24 12.58
N LEU A 274 10.63 9.06 12.54
CA LEU A 274 9.53 9.01 13.52
C LEU A 274 8.78 7.69 13.44
N VAL A 275 8.40 7.25 12.23
CA VAL A 275 7.64 6.01 12.04
C VAL A 275 8.50 4.79 12.35
N PHE A 276 9.75 4.76 11.89
CA PHE A 276 10.69 3.68 12.21
C PHE A 276 10.97 3.60 13.72
N GLY A 277 11.24 4.75 14.38
CA GLY A 277 11.46 4.83 15.82
C GLY A 277 10.26 4.35 16.62
N HIS A 278 9.05 4.79 16.26
CA HIS A 278 7.79 4.30 16.84
C HIS A 278 7.69 2.78 16.73
N SER A 279 7.91 2.27 15.56
CA SER A 279 7.76 0.86 15.23
C SER A 279 8.76 -0.02 15.99
N TYR A 280 10.01 0.43 16.03
CA TYR A 280 11.06 -0.24 16.81
C TYR A 280 10.72 -0.28 18.29
N TYR A 281 10.23 0.84 18.85
CA TYR A 281 9.77 0.91 20.23
C TYR A 281 8.65 -0.09 20.52
N MET A 282 7.62 -0.15 19.67
CA MET A 282 6.48 -1.06 19.85
C MET A 282 6.90 -2.53 19.83
N ILE A 283 7.76 -2.93 18.88
CA ILE A 283 8.28 -4.30 18.80
C ILE A 283 9.11 -4.64 20.05
N LYS A 284 9.96 -3.72 20.51
CA LYS A 284 10.79 -3.93 21.68
C LYS A 284 9.94 -4.10 22.95
N LYS A 285 8.91 -3.27 23.12
CA LYS A 285 7.99 -3.36 24.25
C LYS A 285 7.24 -4.69 24.28
N GLU A 286 6.67 -5.11 23.14
CA GLU A 286 5.96 -6.41 23.07
C GLU A 286 6.86 -7.60 23.46
N ASN A 287 8.13 -7.55 23.08
CA ASN A 287 9.09 -8.59 23.47
C ASN A 287 9.39 -8.58 24.97
N ILE A 288 9.44 -7.40 25.61
CA ILE A 288 9.65 -7.28 27.06
C ILE A 288 8.44 -7.82 27.81
N ASP A 289 7.23 -7.44 27.42
CA ASP A 289 5.98 -7.88 28.05
C ASP A 289 5.80 -9.40 27.96
N LYS A 290 6.23 -10.03 26.87
CA LYS A 290 6.23 -11.51 26.71
C LYS A 290 7.25 -12.25 27.56
N VAL A 291 8.33 -11.60 27.97
CA VAL A 291 9.36 -12.19 28.84
C VAL A 291 8.97 -12.03 30.32
N ALA A 292 8.09 -11.07 30.62
CA ALA A 292 7.62 -10.79 31.98
C ALA A 292 6.41 -11.64 32.41
N LEU A 293 5.78 -12.35 31.47
CA LEU A 293 4.70 -13.36 31.68
C LEU A 293 5.25 -14.78 31.69
#